data_765a7080cf8db4b95ab40a2cf580977d
#
_entry.id   765a7080cf8db4b95ab40a2cf580977d
#
_cell.length_a   1.000
_cell.length_b   1.000
_cell.length_c   1.000
_cell.angle_alpha   90.00
_cell.angle_beta   90.00
_cell.angle_gamma   90.00
#
_symmetry.space_group_name_H-M   'P 1'
#
loop_
_entity.id
_entity.type
_entity.pdbx_description
1 polymer ?
#
loop_
_entity_poly.entity_id
_entity_poly.type
_entity_poly.pdbx_seq_one_letter_code
_entity_poly.pdbx_strand_id
1 'polypeptide(L)'
;PPYWGHREYDEPGIGQEASPELYVQSLLAVTAELHRVLKPSGSFWLNIGDTYRGKSLLGIPWRVALAMTDKQGWILRNDVVWHKVKGAPDNAKDKLRNVHEYVFHFAKSKSYYYNVDAIRSNPKNTKVVNSAIVSATGVSGVRYKRQIELSTHLTPKEKASAVAALNAML
;
A
#
# COMPACT_ATOMS: atom_id res chain seq x y z
N PRO A 1 -16.55 -4.57 -0.56
CA PRO A 1 -17.94 -4.19 -0.31
C PRO A 1 -18.52 -3.43 -1.49
N PRO A 2 -19.87 -3.31 -1.61
CA PRO A 2 -20.50 -2.38 -2.55
C PRO A 2 -20.02 -0.95 -2.29
N TYR A 3 -19.82 -0.15 -3.33
CA TYR A 3 -19.43 1.25 -3.17
C TYR A 3 -20.66 2.11 -2.89
N TRP A 4 -20.53 3.08 -2.00
CA TRP A 4 -21.62 3.94 -1.61
C TRP A 4 -22.18 4.73 -2.79
N GLY A 5 -23.53 4.62 -2.99
CA GLY A 5 -24.27 5.36 -4.03
C GLY A 5 -23.95 4.93 -5.48
N HIS A 6 -23.25 3.80 -5.70
CA HIS A 6 -22.89 3.37 -7.05
C HIS A 6 -23.95 2.50 -7.74
N ARG A 7 -24.73 1.77 -6.97
CA ARG A 7 -25.78 0.87 -7.50
C ARG A 7 -26.99 0.91 -6.59
N GLU A 8 -28.14 0.86 -7.21
CA GLU A 8 -29.42 0.59 -6.54
C GLU A 8 -29.63 -0.93 -6.58
N TYR A 9 -29.96 -1.50 -5.43
CA TYR A 9 -30.35 -2.90 -5.28
C TYR A 9 -31.82 -2.95 -4.84
N ASP A 10 -32.51 -4.03 -5.19
CA ASP A 10 -33.94 -4.18 -4.89
C ASP A 10 -34.24 -4.17 -3.37
N GLU A 11 -33.28 -4.64 -2.57
CA GLU A 11 -33.38 -4.60 -1.10
C GLU A 11 -32.34 -3.64 -0.49
N PRO A 12 -32.71 -2.93 0.59
CA PRO A 12 -31.80 -2.07 1.32
C PRO A 12 -30.58 -2.84 1.83
N GLY A 13 -29.38 -2.33 1.56
CA GLY A 13 -28.14 -2.99 1.94
C GLY A 13 -26.97 -2.02 2.02
N ILE A 14 -25.81 -2.58 2.32
CA ILE A 14 -24.55 -1.81 2.35
C ILE A 14 -24.31 -1.18 0.99
N GLY A 15 -24.06 0.14 0.99
CA GLY A 15 -23.86 0.96 -0.22
C GLY A 15 -25.08 1.83 -0.57
N GLN A 16 -26.21 1.67 0.12
CA GLN A 16 -27.45 2.43 -0.08
C GLN A 16 -27.84 3.29 1.11
N GLU A 17 -26.95 3.47 2.07
CA GLU A 17 -27.20 4.29 3.25
C GLU A 17 -27.47 5.76 2.85
N ALA A 18 -28.27 6.45 3.66
CA ALA A 18 -28.67 7.84 3.41
C ALA A 18 -27.49 8.84 3.42
N SER A 19 -26.37 8.46 4.05
CA SER A 19 -25.16 9.30 4.08
C SER A 19 -23.87 8.49 4.07
N PRO A 20 -22.74 9.09 3.63
CA PRO A 20 -21.43 8.47 3.69
C PRO A 20 -21.03 8.03 5.11
N GLU A 21 -21.44 8.79 6.12
CA GLU A 21 -21.15 8.50 7.53
C GLU A 21 -21.84 7.22 7.98
N LEU A 22 -23.10 7.03 7.61
CA LEU A 22 -23.85 5.80 7.89
C LEU A 22 -23.25 4.61 7.14
N TYR A 23 -22.83 4.79 5.90
CA TYR A 23 -22.12 3.76 5.16
C TYR A 23 -20.81 3.33 5.86
N VAL A 24 -20.02 4.29 6.32
CA VAL A 24 -18.81 3.97 7.12
C VAL A 24 -19.19 3.19 8.38
N GLN A 25 -20.26 3.57 9.09
CA GLN A 25 -20.72 2.85 10.28
C GLN A 25 -21.15 1.41 9.96
N SER A 26 -21.88 1.20 8.85
CA SER A 26 -22.27 -0.15 8.40
C SER A 26 -21.04 -1.02 8.13
N LEU A 27 -20.03 -0.48 7.45
CA LEU A 27 -18.77 -1.19 7.23
C LEU A 27 -18.02 -1.47 8.52
N LEU A 28 -18.02 -0.54 9.46
CA LEU A 28 -17.38 -0.74 10.77
C LEU A 28 -18.07 -1.84 11.57
N ALA A 29 -19.38 -1.99 11.49
CA ALA A 29 -20.07 -3.10 12.13
C ALA A 29 -19.59 -4.47 11.59
N VAL A 30 -19.46 -4.58 10.27
CA VAL A 30 -18.94 -5.80 9.63
C VAL A 30 -17.47 -6.05 9.98
N THR A 31 -16.64 -5.01 9.94
CA THR A 31 -15.20 -5.17 10.21
C THR A 31 -14.90 -5.45 11.68
N ALA A 32 -15.76 -5.03 12.61
CA ALA A 32 -15.68 -5.41 14.02
C ALA A 32 -15.88 -6.93 14.18
N GLU A 33 -16.90 -7.50 13.52
CA GLU A 33 -17.13 -8.94 13.55
C GLU A 33 -16.00 -9.72 12.86
N LEU A 34 -15.48 -9.22 11.75
CA LEU A 34 -14.30 -9.79 11.11
C LEU A 34 -13.11 -9.79 12.07
N HIS A 35 -12.87 -8.69 12.79
CA HIS A 35 -11.82 -8.62 13.80
C HIS A 35 -12.03 -9.64 14.91
N ARG A 36 -13.27 -9.82 15.38
CA ARG A 36 -13.59 -10.78 16.42
C ARG A 36 -13.25 -12.21 16.01
N VAL A 37 -13.65 -12.64 14.81
CA VAL A 37 -13.51 -14.04 14.35
C VAL A 37 -12.16 -14.35 13.73
N LEU A 38 -11.40 -13.35 13.27
CA LEU A 38 -10.09 -13.56 12.67
C LEU A 38 -9.10 -14.09 13.70
N LYS A 39 -8.26 -15.05 13.31
CA LYS A 39 -7.17 -15.56 14.15
C LYS A 39 -6.20 -14.42 14.53
N PRO A 40 -5.52 -14.47 15.69
CA PRO A 40 -4.51 -13.46 16.06
C PRO A 40 -3.41 -13.27 15.01
N SER A 41 -3.01 -14.35 14.33
CA SER A 41 -2.02 -14.31 13.23
C SER A 41 -2.61 -13.97 11.87
N GLY A 42 -3.90 -13.66 11.78
CA GLY A 42 -4.60 -13.38 10.53
C GLY A 42 -4.39 -11.96 10.02
N SER A 43 -4.59 -11.80 8.73
CA SER A 43 -4.66 -10.50 8.07
C SER A 43 -5.94 -10.37 7.25
N PHE A 44 -6.33 -9.14 6.98
CA PHE A 44 -7.53 -8.79 6.21
C PHE A 44 -7.16 -7.79 5.12
N TRP A 45 -7.66 -8.03 3.91
CA TRP A 45 -7.44 -7.17 2.76
C TRP A 45 -8.76 -6.57 2.32
N LEU A 46 -8.84 -5.24 2.38
CA LEU A 46 -10.04 -4.48 2.03
C LEU A 46 -9.83 -3.73 0.72
N ASN A 47 -10.46 -4.18 -0.36
CA ASN A 47 -10.59 -3.37 -1.57
C ASN A 47 -11.82 -2.47 -1.46
N ILE A 48 -11.63 -1.18 -1.62
CA ILE A 48 -12.70 -0.19 -1.52
C ILE A 48 -12.41 1.00 -2.44
N GLY A 49 -13.43 1.42 -3.21
CA GLY A 49 -13.38 2.61 -4.05
C GLY A 49 -14.00 3.82 -3.38
N ASP A 50 -13.69 4.98 -3.95
CA ASP A 50 -14.22 6.26 -3.51
C ASP A 50 -15.32 6.75 -4.45
N THR A 51 -16.10 7.71 -4.02
CA THR A 51 -17.16 8.33 -4.80
C THR A 51 -17.17 9.85 -4.63
N TYR A 52 -17.86 10.52 -5.54
CA TYR A 52 -18.02 11.97 -5.54
C TYR A 52 -19.43 12.36 -5.12
N ARG A 53 -19.54 13.46 -4.37
CA ARG A 53 -20.80 14.14 -4.07
C ARG A 53 -20.60 15.64 -4.27
N GLY A 54 -21.39 16.25 -5.17
CA GLY A 54 -21.30 17.68 -5.44
C GLY A 54 -19.89 18.14 -5.84
N LYS A 55 -19.23 17.43 -6.74
CA LYS A 55 -17.83 17.66 -7.18
C LYS A 55 -16.74 17.35 -6.13
N SER A 56 -17.09 17.00 -4.90
CA SER A 56 -16.14 16.68 -3.85
C SER A 56 -15.90 15.18 -3.79
N LEU A 57 -14.63 14.74 -3.81
CA LEU A 57 -14.23 13.37 -3.51
C LEU A 57 -14.41 13.14 -2.00
N LEU A 58 -15.13 12.09 -1.63
CA LEU A 58 -15.55 11.90 -0.24
C LEU A 58 -14.46 11.32 0.67
N GLY A 59 -13.43 10.69 0.12
CA GLY A 59 -12.36 10.07 0.90
C GLY A 59 -12.83 8.84 1.69
N ILE A 60 -13.87 8.17 1.23
CA ILE A 60 -14.48 7.02 1.92
C ILE A 60 -13.45 5.92 2.26
N PRO A 61 -12.54 5.50 1.35
CA PRO A 61 -11.56 4.48 1.67
C PRO A 61 -10.75 4.80 2.92
N TRP A 62 -10.25 6.03 3.02
CA TRP A 62 -9.45 6.47 4.15
C TRP A 62 -10.27 6.71 5.41
N ARG A 63 -11.52 7.17 5.30
CA ARG A 63 -12.42 7.28 6.45
C ARG A 63 -12.68 5.93 7.11
N VAL A 64 -12.89 4.89 6.31
CA VAL A 64 -13.06 3.51 6.79
C VAL A 64 -11.75 3.01 7.41
N ALA A 65 -10.62 3.14 6.69
CA ALA A 65 -9.34 2.64 7.15
C ALA A 65 -8.90 3.27 8.49
N LEU A 66 -9.01 4.59 8.63
CA LEU A 66 -8.69 5.30 9.86
C LEU A 66 -9.64 4.91 11.00
N ALA A 67 -10.94 4.81 10.73
CA ALA A 67 -11.90 4.42 11.76
C ALA A 67 -11.69 2.97 12.24
N MET A 68 -11.25 2.05 11.36
CA MET A 68 -10.87 0.68 11.74
C MET A 68 -9.66 0.68 12.67
N THR A 69 -8.64 1.49 12.39
CA THR A 69 -7.46 1.59 13.26
C THR A 69 -7.79 2.25 14.60
N ASP A 70 -8.49 3.38 14.58
CA ASP A 70 -8.71 4.22 15.76
C ASP A 70 -9.73 3.62 16.73
N LYS A 71 -10.76 2.92 16.20
CA LYS A 71 -11.91 2.46 16.99
C LYS A 71 -11.95 0.96 17.22
N GLN A 72 -11.29 0.16 16.37
CA GLN A 72 -11.41 -1.31 16.40
C GLN A 72 -10.09 -2.03 16.64
N GLY A 73 -8.97 -1.29 16.74
CA GLY A 73 -7.66 -1.86 17.04
C GLY A 73 -7.00 -2.61 15.87
N TRP A 74 -7.49 -2.42 14.63
CA TRP A 74 -6.79 -2.93 13.46
C TRP A 74 -5.43 -2.26 13.28
N ILE A 75 -4.46 -3.00 12.81
CA ILE A 75 -3.13 -2.49 12.45
C ILE A 75 -3.09 -2.34 10.93
N LEU A 76 -3.14 -1.11 10.43
CA LEU A 76 -2.96 -0.84 9.00
C LEU A 76 -1.49 -1.04 8.62
N ARG A 77 -1.23 -1.98 7.70
CA ARG A 77 0.11 -2.35 7.25
C ARG A 77 0.51 -1.71 5.94
N ASN A 78 -0.42 -1.67 4.98
CA ASN A 78 -0.20 -1.09 3.65
C ASN A 78 -1.48 -0.50 3.08
N ASP A 79 -1.30 0.51 2.24
CA ASP A 79 -2.26 1.11 1.34
C ASP A 79 -1.83 0.82 -0.11
N VAL A 80 -2.20 -0.33 -0.62
CA VAL A 80 -1.84 -0.72 -1.99
C VAL A 80 -2.71 0.05 -2.97
N VAL A 81 -2.10 0.73 -3.93
CA VAL A 81 -2.80 1.39 -5.03
C VAL A 81 -3.00 0.40 -6.17
N TRP A 82 -4.25 0.04 -6.41
CA TRP A 82 -4.64 -0.78 -7.56
C TRP A 82 -4.87 0.13 -8.77
N HIS A 83 -3.88 0.26 -9.63
CA HIS A 83 -3.98 1.03 -10.86
C HIS A 83 -4.82 0.30 -11.91
N LYS A 84 -5.85 1.00 -12.43
CA LYS A 84 -6.70 0.49 -13.52
C LYS A 84 -6.12 0.92 -14.87
N VAL A 85 -5.59 -0.02 -15.64
CA VAL A 85 -5.05 0.25 -17.00
C VAL A 85 -6.12 0.79 -17.93
N LYS A 86 -7.36 0.29 -17.79
CA LYS A 86 -8.54 0.76 -18.54
C LYS A 86 -9.57 1.29 -17.53
N GLY A 87 -9.77 2.58 -17.51
CA GLY A 87 -10.84 3.24 -16.72
C GLY A 87 -12.01 3.61 -17.61
N ALA A 88 -13.21 3.68 -17.02
CA ALA A 88 -14.38 4.24 -17.70
C ALA A 88 -14.09 5.67 -18.17
N PRO A 89 -14.69 6.12 -19.29
CA PRO A 89 -14.60 7.51 -19.71
C PRO A 89 -15.09 8.43 -18.59
N ASP A 90 -14.39 9.53 -18.38
CA ASP A 90 -14.79 10.59 -17.45
C ASP A 90 -14.82 11.92 -18.23
N ASN A 91 -16.01 12.50 -18.35
CA ASN A 91 -16.24 13.72 -19.10
C ASN A 91 -15.97 14.99 -18.28
N ALA A 92 -15.55 14.87 -17.03
CA ALA A 92 -15.22 16.03 -16.19
C ALA A 92 -14.02 16.80 -16.75
N LYS A 93 -14.17 18.13 -16.85
CA LYS A 93 -13.13 19.03 -17.40
C LYS A 93 -12.31 19.73 -16.32
N ASP A 94 -12.68 19.57 -15.07
CA ASP A 94 -12.13 20.29 -13.92
C ASP A 94 -11.43 19.39 -12.89
N LYS A 95 -11.16 18.13 -13.24
CA LYS A 95 -10.39 17.18 -12.42
C LYS A 95 -9.67 16.16 -13.27
N LEU A 96 -8.68 15.51 -12.69
CA LEU A 96 -8.06 14.34 -13.29
C LEU A 96 -8.98 13.11 -13.16
N ARG A 97 -8.90 12.22 -14.15
CA ARG A 97 -9.62 10.95 -14.09
C ARG A 97 -9.07 10.06 -12.97
N ASN A 98 -9.95 9.52 -12.17
CA ASN A 98 -9.59 8.59 -11.10
C ASN A 98 -9.43 7.17 -11.68
N VAL A 99 -8.20 6.68 -11.76
CA VAL A 99 -7.85 5.39 -12.39
C VAL A 99 -7.23 4.41 -11.40
N HIS A 100 -7.56 4.55 -10.11
CA HIS A 100 -7.07 3.64 -9.09
C HIS A 100 -8.14 3.33 -8.04
N GLU A 101 -7.91 2.29 -7.29
CA GLU A 101 -8.62 1.92 -6.07
C GLU A 101 -7.61 1.61 -4.98
N TYR A 102 -8.04 1.65 -3.73
CA TYR A 102 -7.22 1.23 -2.60
C TYR A 102 -7.49 -0.22 -2.24
N VAL A 103 -6.42 -0.93 -1.92
CA VAL A 103 -6.48 -2.23 -1.26
C VAL A 103 -5.68 -2.11 0.03
N PHE A 104 -6.40 -1.94 1.14
CA PHE A 104 -5.78 -1.81 2.45
C PHE A 104 -5.45 -3.18 3.03
N HIS A 105 -4.23 -3.34 3.53
CA HIS A 105 -3.80 -4.51 4.27
C HIS A 105 -3.85 -4.24 5.78
N PHE A 106 -4.69 -4.97 6.47
CA PHE A 106 -4.82 -4.91 7.92
C PHE A 106 -4.34 -6.21 8.57
N ALA A 107 -3.75 -6.09 9.74
CA ALA A 107 -3.44 -7.21 10.62
C ALA A 107 -4.18 -7.07 11.94
N LYS A 108 -4.55 -8.20 12.57
CA LYS A 108 -5.18 -8.22 13.87
C LYS A 108 -4.19 -8.00 15.03
N SER A 109 -2.96 -8.45 14.85
CA SER A 109 -1.90 -8.30 15.87
C SER A 109 -0.56 -7.94 15.20
N LYS A 110 0.42 -7.55 16.02
CA LYS A 110 1.79 -7.28 15.54
C LYS A 110 2.49 -8.52 14.99
N SER A 111 2.10 -9.72 15.48
CA SER A 111 2.61 -11.00 15.02
C SER A 111 1.58 -11.70 14.13
N TYR A 112 1.62 -11.44 12.83
CA TYR A 112 0.74 -12.03 11.84
C TYR A 112 1.52 -12.80 10.78
N TYR A 113 0.85 -13.75 10.13
CA TYR A 113 1.46 -14.51 9.04
C TYR A 113 1.60 -13.67 7.78
N TYR A 114 2.80 -13.61 7.24
CA TYR A 114 3.07 -12.98 5.95
C TYR A 114 4.24 -13.68 5.25
N ASN A 115 3.96 -14.29 4.07
CA ASN A 115 4.98 -14.96 3.27
C ASN A 115 5.44 -14.02 2.14
N VAL A 116 6.41 -13.18 2.44
CA VAL A 116 6.97 -12.23 1.46
C VAL A 116 7.74 -12.95 0.34
N ASP A 117 8.29 -14.12 0.61
CA ASP A 117 9.08 -14.85 -0.39
C ASP A 117 8.21 -15.41 -1.52
N ALA A 118 6.94 -15.71 -1.23
CA ALA A 118 5.99 -16.18 -2.25
C ALA A 118 5.65 -15.11 -3.32
N ILE A 119 5.85 -13.82 -3.01
CA ILE A 119 5.55 -12.70 -3.92
C ILE A 119 6.80 -12.03 -4.50
N ARG A 120 7.97 -12.50 -4.11
CA ARG A 120 9.22 -12.00 -4.70
C ARG A 120 9.31 -12.42 -6.16
N SER A 121 9.46 -11.44 -7.04
CA SER A 121 9.85 -11.71 -8.43
C SER A 121 11.34 -12.10 -8.46
N ASN A 122 11.69 -13.01 -9.36
CA ASN A 122 13.09 -13.26 -9.65
C ASN A 122 13.77 -11.94 -10.05
N PRO A 123 14.91 -11.59 -9.45
CA PRO A 123 15.61 -10.38 -9.79
C PRO A 123 15.98 -10.41 -11.28
N LYS A 124 15.43 -9.49 -12.07
CA LYS A 124 15.78 -9.34 -13.47
C LYS A 124 17.21 -8.77 -13.55
N ASN A 125 18.09 -9.49 -14.23
CA ASN A 125 19.48 -9.06 -14.48
C ASN A 125 20.31 -8.74 -13.23
N THR A 126 20.14 -9.51 -12.16
CA THR A 126 21.00 -9.41 -10.99
C THR A 126 22.27 -10.20 -11.23
N LYS A 127 23.42 -9.58 -11.05
CA LYS A 127 24.71 -10.28 -11.04
C LYS A 127 25.18 -10.47 -9.61
N VAL A 128 25.70 -11.63 -9.31
CA VAL A 128 26.41 -11.88 -8.04
C VAL A 128 27.89 -11.63 -8.31
N VAL A 129 28.45 -10.62 -7.66
CA VAL A 129 29.87 -10.28 -7.77
C VAL A 129 30.45 -10.34 -6.37
N ASN A 130 31.47 -11.19 -6.16
CA ASN A 130 32.13 -11.38 -4.87
C ASN A 130 31.16 -11.59 -3.69
N SER A 131 30.16 -12.49 -3.88
CA SER A 131 29.09 -12.79 -2.92
C SER A 131 28.13 -11.65 -2.61
N ALA A 132 28.24 -10.51 -3.29
CA ALA A 132 27.29 -9.41 -3.19
C ALA A 132 26.31 -9.43 -4.38
N ILE A 133 25.03 -9.16 -4.09
CA ILE A 133 23.99 -9.06 -5.12
C ILE A 133 24.02 -7.64 -5.67
N VAL A 134 24.39 -7.49 -6.96
CA VAL A 134 24.34 -6.23 -7.68
C VAL A 134 23.07 -6.17 -8.52
N SER A 135 22.13 -5.33 -8.13
CA SER A 135 20.88 -5.13 -8.88
C SER A 135 21.12 -4.29 -10.13
N ALA A 136 20.60 -4.76 -11.28
CA ALA A 136 20.66 -4.03 -12.54
C ALA A 136 19.72 -2.80 -12.60
N THR A 137 18.86 -2.60 -11.62
CA THR A 137 18.00 -1.41 -11.54
C THR A 137 18.74 -0.19 -11.00
N GLY A 138 20.02 -0.03 -11.44
CA GLY A 138 20.71 1.24 -11.34
C GLY A 138 20.60 1.89 -9.97
N VAL A 139 20.97 1.17 -8.93
CA VAL A 139 21.51 1.89 -7.79
C VAL A 139 22.78 2.50 -8.34
N SER A 140 22.66 3.72 -8.89
CA SER A 140 23.82 4.51 -9.26
C SER A 140 24.74 4.46 -8.05
N GLY A 141 26.00 4.17 -8.23
CA GLY A 141 26.98 4.06 -7.14
C GLY A 141 26.99 5.25 -6.17
N VAL A 142 26.25 6.32 -6.49
CA VAL A 142 26.02 7.54 -5.70
C VAL A 142 25.56 7.23 -4.27
N ARG A 143 24.62 6.31 -4.07
CA ARG A 143 24.15 5.98 -2.70
C ARG A 143 25.23 5.26 -1.89
N TYR A 144 25.90 4.29 -2.49
CA TYR A 144 26.98 3.56 -1.82
C TYR A 144 28.19 4.44 -1.63
N LYS A 145 28.56 5.27 -2.61
CA LYS A 145 29.62 6.26 -2.48
C LYS A 145 29.36 7.18 -1.30
N ARG A 146 28.16 7.72 -1.19
CA ARG A 146 27.77 8.58 -0.06
C ARG A 146 27.81 7.84 1.28
N GLN A 147 27.41 6.56 1.34
CA GLN A 147 27.52 5.76 2.57
C GLN A 147 28.97 5.52 2.98
N ILE A 148 29.86 5.24 2.01
CA ILE A 148 31.29 5.09 2.26
C ILE A 148 31.88 6.42 2.79
N GLU A 149 31.56 7.53 2.12
CA GLU A 149 32.05 8.87 2.50
C GLU A 149 31.59 9.27 3.90
N LEU A 150 30.34 8.98 4.27
CA LEU A 150 29.75 9.30 5.57
C LEU A 150 30.09 8.29 6.67
N SER A 151 30.70 7.15 6.37
CA SER A 151 31.05 6.15 7.36
C SER A 151 32.00 6.72 8.42
N THR A 152 31.67 6.54 9.69
CA THR A 152 32.51 6.90 10.84
C THR A 152 33.44 5.77 11.24
N HIS A 153 33.30 4.58 10.67
CA HIS A 153 34.07 3.37 10.99
C HIS A 153 35.26 3.12 10.04
N LEU A 154 35.28 3.81 8.88
CA LEU A 154 36.33 3.64 7.88
C LEU A 154 37.34 4.78 7.96
N THR A 155 38.62 4.42 7.92
CA THR A 155 39.71 5.37 7.76
C THR A 155 39.67 6.02 6.36
N PRO A 156 40.33 7.20 6.17
CA PRO A 156 40.41 7.85 4.86
C PRO A 156 40.97 6.93 3.74
N LYS A 157 41.93 6.07 4.08
CA LYS A 157 42.55 5.14 3.14
C LYS A 157 41.55 4.03 2.73
N GLU A 158 40.81 3.49 3.68
CA GLU A 158 39.76 2.48 3.42
C GLU A 158 38.63 3.07 2.62
N LYS A 159 38.19 4.31 2.90
CA LYS A 159 37.19 5.00 2.10
C LYS A 159 37.63 5.13 0.63
N ALA A 160 38.86 5.57 0.40
CA ALA A 160 39.41 5.70 -0.94
C ALA A 160 39.45 4.36 -1.68
N SER A 161 39.88 3.29 -1.00
CA SER A 161 39.90 1.93 -1.55
C SER A 161 38.51 1.41 -1.87
N ALA A 162 37.55 1.61 -0.97
CA ALA A 162 36.17 1.19 -1.16
C ALA A 162 35.47 1.96 -2.32
N VAL A 163 35.73 3.26 -2.46
CA VAL A 163 35.23 4.05 -3.60
C VAL A 163 35.87 3.60 -4.92
N ALA A 164 37.18 3.29 -4.93
CA ALA A 164 37.84 2.77 -6.12
C ALA A 164 37.25 1.41 -6.54
N ALA A 165 37.03 0.50 -5.58
CA ALA A 165 36.39 -0.78 -5.84
C ALA A 165 34.96 -0.61 -6.35
N LEU A 166 34.18 0.30 -5.76
CA LEU A 166 32.81 0.60 -6.21
C LEU A 166 32.82 1.12 -7.67
N ASN A 167 33.71 2.03 -8.02
CA ASN A 167 33.81 2.57 -9.37
C ASN A 167 34.24 1.53 -10.41
N ALA A 168 35.02 0.54 -10.01
CA ALA A 168 35.41 -0.57 -10.87
C ALA A 168 34.29 -1.60 -11.10
N MET A 169 33.22 -1.57 -10.27
CA MET A 169 32.07 -2.47 -10.38
C MET A 169 30.90 -1.86 -11.15
N LEU A 170 30.90 -0.56 -11.34
CA LEU A 170 29.85 0.20 -12.05
C LEU A 170 30.20 0.37 -13.53
#